data_54934951fef450f10a1601e86afe0e65
#
_entry.id   54934951fef450f10a1601e86afe0e65
#
_cell.length_a   1.000
_cell.length_b   1.000
_cell.length_c   1.000
_cell.angle_alpha   90.00
_cell.angle_beta   90.00
_cell.angle_gamma   90.00
#
_symmetry.space_group_name_H-M   'P 1'
#
loop_
_entity.id
_entity.type
_entity.pdbx_description
1 polymer ?
#
loop_
_entity_poly.entity_id
_entity_poly.type
_entity_poly.pdbx_seq_one_letter_code
_entity_poly.pdbx_strand_id
1 'polypeptide(L)'
;MTSAPSDLASLAALRPVQTRSISPENFDGSAGGGGRATEGTGAANARDLGPGWKISPSVDVKAGETLELANIAGAAKITHIWITTHTDNWRTLLLRAYWDGSDEPAVEVPYGDFFCNGWGVFAQVNSQTIAANPHGGFNSYWPMPFRDGARLTLENTSTVDVRVYYQITYEIGGDHSNDAYFHAQWRRSNPLEELTPHVILEGIEGQGQYVGTYIAWGVNSNGWWGEGEIKFYLDDDTDYPTICGTGTEDYFGGAWNFDIPGQGYTQFSTPYLGMPQVIRPDGLYVSQQRFGMYRWHLLDPIHFATGIPKVDIQALGWRSGWRYLPLRDDIASTALFYLDRPTARRPKTPTADDLEVHLGAAPVPDIGATPPREPQG
;
A
#
# COMPACT_ATOMS: atom_id res chain seq x y z
N MET A 1 -17.27 12.01 -23.84
CA MET A 1 -16.07 12.86 -23.78
C MET A 1 -15.14 12.21 -22.78
N THR A 2 -14.00 11.70 -23.24
CA THR A 2 -13.01 11.08 -22.35
C THR A 2 -12.55 12.14 -21.35
N SER A 3 -12.66 11.87 -20.06
CA SER A 3 -12.04 12.70 -19.02
C SER A 3 -10.53 12.71 -19.30
N ALA A 4 -10.01 13.85 -19.74
CA ALA A 4 -8.58 14.00 -19.86
C ALA A 4 -7.94 13.77 -18.48
N PRO A 5 -6.75 13.14 -18.40
CA PRO A 5 -6.03 13.04 -17.15
C PRO A 5 -5.92 14.42 -16.54
N SER A 6 -6.03 14.52 -15.21
CA SER A 6 -5.88 15.77 -14.48
C SER A 6 -4.42 16.23 -14.58
N ASP A 7 -4.07 16.85 -15.69
CA ASP A 7 -2.83 17.60 -15.80
C ASP A 7 -3.00 19.00 -15.19
N LEU A 8 -1.90 19.70 -14.97
CA LEU A 8 -1.95 21.06 -14.43
C LEU A 8 -2.78 22.01 -15.32
N ALA A 9 -2.87 21.77 -16.62
CA ALA A 9 -3.67 22.57 -17.55
C ALA A 9 -5.17 22.37 -17.32
N SER A 10 -5.60 21.20 -16.85
CA SER A 10 -7.00 20.92 -16.56
C SER A 10 -7.53 21.59 -15.26
N LEU A 11 -6.65 22.09 -14.39
CA LEU A 11 -7.06 22.73 -13.13
C LEU A 11 -7.89 24.01 -13.35
N ALA A 12 -7.67 24.70 -14.47
CA ALA A 12 -8.41 25.91 -14.81
C ALA A 12 -9.81 25.63 -15.41
N ALA A 13 -10.09 24.38 -15.78
CA ALA A 13 -11.36 24.00 -16.39
C ALA A 13 -12.47 23.91 -15.34
N LEU A 14 -13.60 24.57 -15.58
CA LEU A 14 -14.79 24.43 -14.75
C LEU A 14 -15.42 23.05 -15.00
N ARG A 15 -15.61 22.29 -13.94
CA ARG A 15 -16.25 20.98 -13.97
C ARG A 15 -17.55 20.99 -13.13
N PRO A 16 -18.60 20.28 -13.53
CA PRO A 16 -19.87 20.22 -12.78
C PRO A 16 -19.76 19.24 -11.60
N VAL A 17 -18.74 19.41 -10.76
CA VAL A 17 -18.48 18.57 -9.59
C VAL A 17 -18.44 19.40 -8.33
N GLN A 18 -18.71 18.75 -7.19
CA GLN A 18 -18.60 19.36 -5.87
C GLN A 18 -17.70 18.51 -4.98
N THR A 19 -16.83 19.15 -4.24
CA THR A 19 -15.97 18.48 -3.27
C THR A 19 -16.70 18.20 -1.97
N ARG A 20 -16.45 17.02 -1.40
CA ARG A 20 -16.87 16.59 -0.06
C ARG A 20 -15.66 16.00 0.66
N SER A 21 -15.75 15.91 1.98
CA SER A 21 -14.70 15.34 2.81
C SER A 21 -15.28 14.61 4.02
N ILE A 22 -14.80 13.39 4.25
CA ILE A 22 -15.08 12.60 5.44
C ILE A 22 -13.85 12.63 6.34
N SER A 23 -14.07 12.87 7.62
CA SER A 23 -13.05 12.84 8.67
C SER A 23 -13.73 12.63 10.03
N PRO A 24 -13.01 12.42 11.14
CA PRO A 24 -13.63 12.35 12.46
C PRO A 24 -14.36 13.65 12.89
N GLU A 25 -14.12 14.77 12.24
CA GLU A 25 -14.89 16.03 12.42
C GLU A 25 -16.15 16.11 11.53
N ASN A 26 -16.34 15.14 10.60
CA ASN A 26 -17.49 15.06 9.69
C ASN A 26 -17.62 13.64 9.11
N PHE A 27 -18.19 12.70 9.86
CA PHE A 27 -18.20 11.28 9.54
C PHE A 27 -19.02 10.90 8.29
N ASP A 28 -20.03 11.69 7.96
CA ASP A 28 -20.92 11.43 6.80
C ASP A 28 -20.58 12.26 5.56
N GLY A 29 -19.58 13.14 5.66
CA GLY A 29 -19.17 14.02 4.56
C GLY A 29 -20.23 15.06 4.16
N SER A 30 -21.22 15.32 5.00
CA SER A 30 -22.30 16.26 4.69
C SER A 30 -21.79 17.69 4.48
N ALA A 31 -22.46 18.43 3.57
CA ALA A 31 -22.12 19.81 3.30
C ALA A 31 -22.30 20.66 4.56
N GLY A 32 -21.26 21.39 4.97
CA GLY A 32 -21.25 22.19 6.19
C GLY A 32 -21.33 21.36 7.47
N GLY A 33 -21.00 20.05 7.43
CA GLY A 33 -20.99 19.14 8.59
C GLY A 33 -19.76 19.28 9.47
N GLY A 34 -18.65 19.79 8.94
CA GLY A 34 -17.39 19.91 9.66
C GLY A 34 -17.43 20.94 10.79
N GLY A 35 -16.65 20.69 11.85
CA GLY A 35 -16.54 21.59 13.01
C GLY A 35 -17.79 21.66 13.90
N ARG A 36 -18.69 20.68 13.79
CA ARG A 36 -19.91 20.62 14.61
C ARG A 36 -19.82 19.64 15.78
N ALA A 37 -18.75 18.89 15.88
CA ALA A 37 -18.55 17.95 16.96
C ALA A 37 -18.61 18.65 18.33
N THR A 38 -19.32 18.05 19.28
CA THR A 38 -19.36 18.48 20.69
C THR A 38 -18.63 17.48 21.60
N GLU A 39 -18.35 16.29 21.08
CA GLU A 39 -17.64 15.21 21.74
C GLU A 39 -16.55 14.66 20.81
N GLY A 40 -15.51 14.05 21.36
CA GLY A 40 -14.43 13.47 20.60
C GLY A 40 -13.10 13.44 21.35
N THR A 41 -12.09 12.88 20.72
CA THR A 41 -10.76 12.65 21.32
C THR A 41 -10.03 13.95 21.72
N GLY A 42 -10.41 15.10 21.16
CA GLY A 42 -9.87 16.43 21.46
C GLY A 42 -10.75 17.28 22.39
N ALA A 43 -11.93 16.80 22.80
CA ALA A 43 -12.88 17.60 23.57
C ALA A 43 -12.28 18.19 24.86
N ALA A 44 -11.52 17.39 25.61
CA ALA A 44 -10.85 17.86 26.81
C ALA A 44 -9.82 18.97 26.54
N ASN A 45 -9.15 18.93 25.39
CA ASN A 45 -8.18 19.96 24.98
C ASN A 45 -8.88 21.22 24.50
N ALA A 46 -10.08 21.11 23.94
CA ALA A 46 -10.87 22.22 23.41
C ALA A 46 -11.83 22.84 24.43
N ARG A 47 -11.83 22.38 25.69
CA ARG A 47 -12.80 22.76 26.74
C ARG A 47 -12.98 24.27 26.94
N ASP A 48 -11.96 25.08 26.66
CA ASP A 48 -11.96 26.52 26.85
C ASP A 48 -12.21 27.32 25.55
N LEU A 49 -12.45 26.62 24.40
CA LEU A 49 -12.49 27.22 23.06
C LEU A 49 -13.92 27.40 22.51
N GLY A 50 -14.88 26.66 23.00
CA GLY A 50 -16.26 26.70 22.52
C GLY A 50 -16.53 25.99 21.20
N PRO A 51 -17.72 26.17 20.58
CA PRO A 51 -18.13 25.52 19.35
C PRO A 51 -17.28 25.91 18.13
N GLY A 52 -17.11 24.99 17.18
CA GLY A 52 -16.40 25.23 15.92
C GLY A 52 -14.89 25.02 15.99
N TRP A 53 -14.35 24.68 17.17
CA TRP A 53 -12.95 24.37 17.33
C TRP A 53 -12.72 22.84 17.20
N LYS A 54 -11.43 22.43 17.17
CA LYS A 54 -10.97 21.04 17.00
C LYS A 54 -11.39 20.16 18.20
N ILE A 55 -12.44 19.38 18.04
CA ILE A 55 -13.05 18.53 19.10
C ILE A 55 -12.87 17.05 18.81
N SER A 56 -13.08 16.62 17.57
CA SER A 56 -13.01 15.21 17.16
C SER A 56 -11.92 14.96 16.09
N PRO A 57 -10.63 15.17 16.40
CA PRO A 57 -9.58 15.09 15.40
C PRO A 57 -9.21 13.65 14.99
N SER A 58 -9.61 12.65 15.76
CA SER A 58 -9.18 11.25 15.59
C SER A 58 -10.20 10.29 16.14
N VAL A 59 -10.01 9.02 15.81
CA VAL A 59 -10.76 7.88 16.35
C VAL A 59 -9.82 6.83 16.92
N ASP A 60 -10.31 6.03 17.87
CA ASP A 60 -9.61 4.87 18.40
C ASP A 60 -10.23 3.62 17.77
N VAL A 61 -9.43 2.83 17.05
CA VAL A 61 -9.81 1.53 16.50
C VAL A 61 -9.44 0.49 17.54
N LYS A 62 -10.43 -0.19 18.09
CA LYS A 62 -10.21 -1.19 19.13
C LYS A 62 -9.45 -2.39 18.60
N ALA A 63 -8.75 -3.08 19.50
CA ALA A 63 -8.07 -4.33 19.20
C ALA A 63 -9.04 -5.35 18.58
N GLY A 64 -8.72 -5.92 17.44
CA GLY A 64 -9.54 -6.89 16.71
C GLY A 64 -10.79 -6.33 16.04
N GLU A 65 -11.01 -5.01 16.04
CA GLU A 65 -12.18 -4.39 15.42
C GLU A 65 -11.87 -3.77 14.06
N THR A 66 -12.94 -3.58 13.28
CA THR A 66 -12.91 -2.88 11.99
C THR A 66 -13.65 -1.55 12.11
N LEU A 67 -12.95 -0.47 11.83
CA LEU A 67 -13.52 0.87 11.72
C LEU A 67 -13.98 1.13 10.28
N GLU A 68 -15.21 1.62 10.09
CA GLU A 68 -15.63 2.22 8.84
C GLU A 68 -15.09 3.66 8.76
N LEU A 69 -14.14 3.88 7.83
CA LEU A 69 -13.55 5.21 7.60
C LEU A 69 -14.48 6.09 6.78
N ALA A 70 -15.18 5.51 5.81
CA ALA A 70 -16.10 6.22 4.93
C ALA A 70 -17.16 5.27 4.38
N ASN A 71 -18.38 5.82 4.24
CA ASN A 71 -19.49 5.20 3.53
C ASN A 71 -20.16 6.28 2.66
N ILE A 72 -19.95 6.19 1.35
CA ILE A 72 -20.35 7.21 0.38
C ILE A 72 -21.41 6.61 -0.52
N ALA A 73 -22.59 7.21 -0.55
CA ALA A 73 -23.68 6.78 -1.44
C ALA A 73 -23.68 7.56 -2.76
N GLY A 74 -24.04 6.88 -3.85
CA GLY A 74 -24.11 7.44 -5.19
C GLY A 74 -22.78 7.52 -5.91
N ALA A 75 -22.84 7.89 -7.20
CA ALA A 75 -21.65 8.00 -8.04
C ALA A 75 -20.72 9.12 -7.58
N ALA A 76 -19.44 8.79 -7.40
CA ALA A 76 -18.44 9.75 -6.97
C ALA A 76 -17.03 9.23 -7.29
N LYS A 77 -16.02 10.03 -6.94
CA LYS A 77 -14.61 9.66 -7.08
C LYS A 77 -13.81 10.15 -5.88
N ILE A 78 -13.18 9.22 -5.14
CA ILE A 78 -12.20 9.61 -4.13
C ILE A 78 -10.97 10.17 -4.85
N THR A 79 -10.52 11.33 -4.41
CA THR A 79 -9.41 12.07 -5.03
C THR A 79 -8.20 12.19 -4.11
N HIS A 80 -8.40 12.07 -2.80
CA HIS A 80 -7.32 12.13 -1.83
C HIS A 80 -7.69 11.41 -0.55
N ILE A 81 -6.73 10.66 -0.02
CA ILE A 81 -6.76 10.09 1.33
C ILE A 81 -5.53 10.59 2.06
N TRP A 82 -5.74 11.33 3.15
CA TRP A 82 -4.71 11.58 4.15
C TRP A 82 -5.01 10.77 5.39
N ILE A 83 -3.99 10.08 5.92
CA ILE A 83 -4.17 9.23 7.10
C ILE A 83 -2.85 9.08 7.86
N THR A 84 -2.91 9.02 9.19
CA THR A 84 -1.74 8.76 10.04
C THR A 84 -2.09 8.00 11.30
N THR A 85 -1.12 7.22 11.77
CA THR A 85 -1.12 6.49 13.04
C THR A 85 0.33 6.20 13.45
N HIS A 86 0.54 5.64 14.65
CA HIS A 86 1.87 5.28 15.12
C HIS A 86 2.51 4.18 14.26
N THR A 87 3.83 4.23 14.09
CA THR A 87 4.61 3.32 13.22
C THR A 87 4.45 1.85 13.55
N ASP A 88 4.30 1.51 14.83
CA ASP A 88 4.14 0.12 15.29
C ASP A 88 2.91 -0.58 14.72
N ASN A 89 1.96 0.22 14.17
CA ASN A 89 0.69 -0.29 13.67
C ASN A 89 0.63 -0.39 12.13
N TRP A 90 1.69 0.03 11.42
CA TRP A 90 1.62 0.15 9.95
C TRP A 90 1.43 -1.18 9.22
N ARG A 91 1.90 -2.28 9.77
CA ARG A 91 1.68 -3.61 9.17
C ARG A 91 0.47 -4.33 9.75
N THR A 92 0.01 -3.99 10.96
CA THR A 92 -1.11 -4.64 11.64
C THR A 92 -2.48 -4.04 11.33
N LEU A 93 -2.53 -2.96 10.57
CA LEU A 93 -3.77 -2.37 10.08
C LEU A 93 -4.00 -2.79 8.63
N LEU A 94 -5.20 -3.34 8.33
CA LEU A 94 -5.61 -3.69 6.97
C LEU A 94 -6.57 -2.64 6.42
N LEU A 95 -6.14 -1.96 5.36
CA LEU A 95 -6.96 -1.02 4.60
C LEU A 95 -7.76 -1.79 3.56
N ARG A 96 -9.09 -1.59 3.55
CA ARG A 96 -9.98 -2.15 2.53
C ARG A 96 -10.83 -1.08 1.89
N ALA A 97 -11.16 -1.28 0.62
CA ALA A 97 -12.17 -0.51 -0.08
C ALA A 97 -13.09 -1.44 -0.87
N TYR A 98 -14.37 -1.08 -0.87
CA TYR A 98 -15.46 -1.83 -1.49
C TYR A 98 -16.23 -0.88 -2.39
N TRP A 99 -16.53 -1.31 -3.62
CA TRP A 99 -17.24 -0.51 -4.60
C TRP A 99 -18.64 -1.07 -4.87
N ASP A 100 -19.60 -0.17 -5.06
CA ASP A 100 -20.96 -0.43 -5.57
C ASP A 100 -21.70 -1.53 -4.81
N GLY A 101 -21.60 -1.51 -3.48
CA GLY A 101 -22.33 -2.44 -2.61
C GLY A 101 -21.76 -3.87 -2.57
N SER A 102 -20.56 -4.09 -3.13
CA SER A 102 -19.90 -5.39 -3.03
C SER A 102 -19.55 -5.74 -1.60
N ASP A 103 -19.73 -7.00 -1.22
CA ASP A 103 -19.24 -7.57 0.04
C ASP A 103 -17.75 -7.95 -0.03
N GLU A 104 -17.19 -8.09 -1.25
CA GLU A 104 -15.80 -8.42 -1.48
C GLU A 104 -14.97 -7.15 -1.71
N PRO A 105 -13.86 -6.94 -0.98
CA PRO A 105 -13.03 -5.77 -1.17
C PRO A 105 -12.27 -5.79 -2.50
N ALA A 106 -12.26 -4.67 -3.19
CA ALA A 106 -11.40 -4.40 -4.34
C ALA A 106 -9.97 -4.03 -3.90
N VAL A 107 -9.85 -3.41 -2.74
CA VAL A 107 -8.58 -3.09 -2.09
C VAL A 107 -8.50 -3.88 -0.79
N GLU A 108 -7.44 -4.66 -0.60
CA GLU A 108 -7.08 -5.29 0.67
C GLU A 108 -5.56 -5.32 0.79
N VAL A 109 -5.00 -4.38 1.57
CA VAL A 109 -3.57 -4.16 1.69
C VAL A 109 -3.23 -3.74 3.11
N PRO A 110 -2.13 -4.23 3.71
CA PRO A 110 -1.61 -3.67 4.95
C PRO A 110 -1.34 -2.16 4.77
N TYR A 111 -1.74 -1.40 5.76
CA TYR A 111 -1.70 0.06 5.72
C TYR A 111 -0.31 0.61 5.30
N GLY A 112 0.77 0.10 5.92
CA GLY A 112 2.13 0.55 5.58
C GLY A 112 2.53 0.21 4.15
N ASP A 113 2.13 -0.96 3.64
CA ASP A 113 2.44 -1.41 2.28
C ASP A 113 1.70 -0.58 1.22
N PHE A 114 0.46 -0.17 1.49
CA PHE A 114 -0.28 0.72 0.60
C PHE A 114 0.43 2.08 0.41
N PHE A 115 1.12 2.56 1.44
CA PHE A 115 1.85 3.83 1.43
C PHE A 115 3.38 3.66 1.30
N CYS A 116 3.86 2.52 0.78
CA CYS A 116 5.27 2.24 0.50
C CYS A 116 6.18 2.23 1.76
N ASN A 117 5.63 1.91 2.92
CA ASN A 117 6.33 1.80 4.19
C ASN A 117 6.08 0.45 4.89
N GLY A 118 6.10 -0.64 4.10
CA GLY A 118 5.72 -1.98 4.55
C GLY A 118 6.61 -2.59 5.63
N TRP A 119 7.82 -2.07 5.85
CA TRP A 119 8.69 -2.52 6.93
C TRP A 119 8.39 -1.88 8.29
N GLY A 120 7.36 -1.04 8.43
CA GLY A 120 7.05 -0.38 9.71
C GLY A 120 8.12 0.61 10.18
N VAL A 121 9.01 1.01 9.30
CA VAL A 121 10.01 2.07 9.52
C VAL A 121 9.72 3.20 8.54
N PHE A 122 9.72 4.43 9.04
CA PHE A 122 9.46 5.57 8.18
C PHE A 122 10.50 5.71 7.07
N ALA A 123 10.03 5.84 5.84
CA ALA A 123 10.78 6.31 4.69
C ALA A 123 9.95 7.37 3.95
N GLN A 124 10.59 8.47 3.59
CA GLN A 124 9.93 9.51 2.83
C GLN A 124 9.69 9.04 1.39
N VAL A 125 8.44 9.12 0.96
CA VAL A 125 8.04 8.84 -0.43
C VAL A 125 7.57 10.14 -1.06
N ASN A 126 8.11 10.45 -2.23
CA ASN A 126 7.78 11.65 -2.98
C ASN A 126 7.41 11.27 -4.41
N SER A 127 6.25 10.63 -4.57
CA SER A 127 5.74 10.22 -5.88
C SER A 127 4.46 10.98 -6.25
N GLN A 128 4.01 10.80 -7.48
CA GLN A 128 2.82 11.51 -7.97
C GLN A 128 1.53 11.00 -7.31
N THR A 129 1.48 9.73 -6.93
CA THR A 129 0.25 9.10 -6.40
C THR A 129 0.32 8.78 -4.91
N ILE A 130 1.51 8.60 -4.38
CA ILE A 130 1.74 8.35 -2.94
C ILE A 130 2.78 9.33 -2.42
N ALA A 131 2.46 9.97 -1.31
CA ALA A 131 3.42 10.76 -0.55
C ALA A 131 3.41 10.30 0.91
N ALA A 132 4.58 9.91 1.42
CA ALA A 132 4.81 9.62 2.83
C ALA A 132 5.69 10.74 3.41
N ASN A 133 5.10 11.55 4.26
CA ASN A 133 5.72 12.72 4.87
C ASN A 133 6.19 12.43 6.30
N PRO A 134 7.00 13.31 6.92
CA PRO A 134 7.56 13.07 8.24
C PRO A 134 6.54 12.55 9.25
N HIS A 135 6.96 11.57 10.03
CA HIS A 135 6.14 10.88 11.03
C HIS A 135 4.96 10.05 10.49
N GLY A 136 5.00 9.66 9.19
CA GLY A 136 3.93 8.82 8.62
C GLY A 136 2.65 9.61 8.33
N GLY A 137 2.75 10.86 7.96
CA GLY A 137 1.67 11.57 7.30
C GLY A 137 1.50 11.02 5.89
N PHE A 138 0.66 10.00 5.74
CA PHE A 138 0.49 9.28 4.48
C PHE A 138 -0.58 9.91 3.62
N ASN A 139 -0.31 9.98 2.32
CA ASN A 139 -1.20 10.57 1.32
C ASN A 139 -1.33 9.65 0.12
N SER A 140 -2.54 9.45 -0.36
CA SER A 140 -2.83 8.78 -1.63
C SER A 140 -3.62 9.73 -2.52
N TYR A 141 -3.18 9.86 -3.76
CA TYR A 141 -3.83 10.61 -4.83
C TYR A 141 -4.32 9.68 -5.96
N TRP A 142 -4.34 8.36 -5.73
CA TRP A 142 -4.95 7.43 -6.67
C TRP A 142 -6.43 7.79 -6.87
N PRO A 143 -6.89 8.09 -8.10
CA PRO A 143 -8.31 8.31 -8.35
C PRO A 143 -9.09 7.00 -8.16
N MET A 144 -10.13 7.04 -7.35
CA MET A 144 -10.95 5.85 -7.08
C MET A 144 -12.42 6.15 -7.41
N PRO A 145 -12.82 6.03 -8.70
CA PRO A 145 -14.20 6.23 -9.11
C PRO A 145 -15.08 5.04 -8.75
N PHE A 146 -16.37 5.31 -8.52
CA PHE A 146 -17.41 4.32 -8.30
C PHE A 146 -18.76 4.87 -8.77
N ARG A 147 -19.76 3.98 -9.03
CA ARG A 147 -21.02 4.35 -9.71
C ARG A 147 -22.21 4.42 -8.77
N ASP A 148 -22.25 3.56 -7.73
CA ASP A 148 -23.38 3.46 -6.80
C ASP A 148 -23.00 3.71 -5.34
N GLY A 149 -21.73 3.51 -5.00
CA GLY A 149 -21.25 3.76 -3.64
C GLY A 149 -19.86 3.24 -3.37
N ALA A 150 -19.28 3.72 -2.27
CA ALA A 150 -17.98 3.26 -1.76
C ALA A 150 -18.01 3.09 -0.25
N ARG A 151 -17.40 2.02 0.24
CA ARG A 151 -17.14 1.80 1.65
C ARG A 151 -15.65 1.55 1.87
N LEU A 152 -15.04 2.34 2.76
CA LEU A 152 -13.65 2.18 3.16
C LEU A 152 -13.59 1.76 4.62
N THR A 153 -12.75 0.77 4.92
CA THR A 153 -12.58 0.26 6.28
C THR A 153 -11.11 0.12 6.65
N LEU A 154 -10.84 0.16 7.95
CA LEU A 154 -9.53 -0.10 8.54
C LEU A 154 -9.71 -1.13 9.67
N GLU A 155 -9.21 -2.34 9.48
CA GLU A 155 -9.21 -3.39 10.50
C GLU A 155 -7.93 -3.32 11.32
N ASN A 156 -8.07 -3.34 12.63
CA ASN A 156 -6.96 -3.45 13.58
C ASN A 156 -6.77 -4.93 13.96
N THR A 157 -5.81 -5.60 13.35
CA THR A 157 -5.50 -7.01 13.65
C THR A 157 -4.61 -7.20 14.87
N SER A 158 -4.19 -6.11 15.52
CA SER A 158 -3.34 -6.14 16.71
C SER A 158 -4.14 -6.37 18.00
N THR A 159 -3.43 -6.54 19.10
CA THR A 159 -4.01 -6.75 20.44
C THR A 159 -4.16 -5.47 21.26
N VAL A 160 -3.87 -4.31 20.65
CA VAL A 160 -3.93 -3.00 21.32
C VAL A 160 -4.83 -2.03 20.54
N ASP A 161 -5.43 -1.08 21.24
CA ASP A 161 -6.19 0.00 20.62
C ASP A 161 -5.26 0.92 19.84
N VAL A 162 -5.68 1.35 18.66
CA VAL A 162 -4.89 2.18 17.76
C VAL A 162 -5.59 3.49 17.48
N ARG A 163 -4.90 4.62 17.71
CA ARG A 163 -5.42 5.94 17.36
C ARG A 163 -5.10 6.30 15.92
N VAL A 164 -6.13 6.71 15.18
CA VAL A 164 -6.04 7.05 13.77
C VAL A 164 -6.58 8.46 13.53
N TYR A 165 -5.85 9.24 12.74
CA TYR A 165 -6.27 10.52 12.20
C TYR A 165 -6.43 10.35 10.70
N TYR A 166 -7.53 10.81 10.11
CA TYR A 166 -7.73 10.68 8.66
C TYR A 166 -8.62 11.76 8.07
N GLN A 167 -8.47 11.95 6.77
CA GLN A 167 -9.35 12.74 5.94
C GLN A 167 -9.43 12.13 4.55
N ILE A 168 -10.65 11.87 4.07
CA ILE A 168 -10.93 11.33 2.74
C ILE A 168 -11.68 12.39 1.95
N THR A 169 -11.08 12.87 0.88
CA THR A 169 -11.67 13.87 -0.02
C THR A 169 -12.19 13.19 -1.28
N TYR A 170 -13.40 13.55 -1.70
CA TYR A 170 -14.04 12.98 -2.90
C TYR A 170 -14.84 14.05 -3.67
N GLU A 171 -15.09 13.79 -4.95
CA GLU A 171 -15.89 14.60 -5.86
C GLU A 171 -17.20 13.88 -6.16
N ILE A 172 -18.34 14.60 -6.04
CA ILE A 172 -19.67 14.18 -6.48
C ILE A 172 -20.11 14.97 -7.69
N GLY A 173 -21.02 14.40 -8.51
CA GLY A 173 -21.59 15.06 -9.68
C GLY A 173 -20.86 14.79 -11.00
N GLY A 174 -19.77 14.00 -11.01
CA GLY A 174 -19.11 13.52 -12.23
C GLY A 174 -19.83 12.36 -12.89
N ASP A 175 -19.55 12.14 -14.18
CA ASP A 175 -19.96 10.92 -14.89
C ASP A 175 -18.79 9.90 -14.81
N HIS A 176 -19.01 8.81 -14.09
CA HIS A 176 -18.07 7.74 -13.86
C HIS A 176 -18.46 6.42 -14.55
N SER A 177 -19.45 6.47 -15.47
CA SER A 177 -20.00 5.28 -16.15
C SER A 177 -18.96 4.49 -16.96
N ASN A 178 -17.93 5.18 -17.46
CA ASN A 178 -16.84 4.61 -18.25
C ASN A 178 -15.49 4.54 -17.49
N ASP A 179 -15.47 4.92 -16.23
CA ASP A 179 -14.25 4.83 -15.42
C ASP A 179 -14.09 3.40 -14.88
N ALA A 180 -12.87 2.90 -14.86
CA ALA A 180 -12.54 1.61 -14.28
C ALA A 180 -12.35 1.73 -12.77
N TYR A 181 -12.70 0.68 -12.02
CA TYR A 181 -12.57 0.64 -10.57
C TYR A 181 -11.12 0.40 -10.14
N PHE A 182 -10.70 1.08 -9.10
CA PHE A 182 -9.37 0.90 -8.52
C PHE A 182 -9.30 -0.35 -7.66
N HIS A 183 -8.24 -1.13 -7.84
CA HIS A 183 -7.94 -2.35 -7.09
C HIS A 183 -6.53 -2.31 -6.52
N ALA A 184 -6.34 -2.91 -5.34
CA ALA A 184 -5.02 -3.18 -4.79
C ALA A 184 -5.02 -4.50 -4.02
N GLN A 185 -4.04 -5.36 -4.31
CA GLN A 185 -3.89 -6.68 -3.69
C GLN A 185 -2.50 -6.86 -3.11
N TRP A 186 -2.43 -7.44 -1.93
CA TRP A 186 -1.18 -7.72 -1.24
C TRP A 186 -0.90 -9.22 -1.18
N ARG A 187 0.38 -9.58 -1.33
CA ARG A 187 0.88 -10.94 -1.18
C ARG A 187 2.22 -10.96 -0.48
N ARG A 188 2.54 -12.05 0.22
CA ARG A 188 3.85 -12.27 0.82
C ARG A 188 4.30 -13.71 0.64
N SER A 189 5.60 -13.87 0.36
CA SER A 189 6.33 -15.14 0.42
C SER A 189 7.43 -14.99 1.46
N ASN A 190 7.39 -15.77 2.56
CA ASN A 190 8.37 -15.68 3.64
C ASN A 190 8.61 -17.06 4.31
N PRO A 191 9.71 -17.74 3.99
CA PRO A 191 10.61 -17.46 2.86
C PRO A 191 9.97 -17.84 1.52
N LEU A 192 10.45 -17.23 0.45
CA LEU A 192 10.10 -17.68 -0.91
C LEU A 192 10.52 -19.13 -1.11
N GLU A 193 9.69 -19.93 -1.75
CA GLU A 193 10.02 -21.31 -2.11
C GLU A 193 11.14 -21.33 -3.17
N GLU A 194 12.06 -22.29 -3.03
CA GLU A 194 13.21 -22.39 -3.92
C GLU A 194 12.78 -22.63 -5.38
N LEU A 195 13.42 -21.94 -6.32
CA LEU A 195 13.13 -21.99 -7.76
C LEU A 195 11.70 -21.58 -8.15
N THR A 196 11.00 -20.92 -7.25
CA THR A 196 9.64 -20.40 -7.49
C THR A 196 9.66 -18.87 -7.51
N PRO A 197 9.12 -18.20 -8.54
CA PRO A 197 8.97 -16.75 -8.53
C PRO A 197 7.96 -16.29 -7.46
N HIS A 198 8.16 -15.10 -6.89
CA HIS A 198 7.13 -14.46 -6.06
C HIS A 198 5.98 -13.97 -6.94
N VAL A 199 4.77 -14.44 -6.66
CA VAL A 199 3.55 -14.01 -7.38
C VAL A 199 3.08 -12.68 -6.82
N ILE A 200 3.06 -11.66 -7.67
CA ILE A 200 2.58 -10.30 -7.35
C ILE A 200 1.07 -10.21 -7.57
N LEU A 201 0.56 -10.75 -8.68
CA LEU A 201 -0.86 -10.76 -9.04
C LEU A 201 -1.17 -12.00 -9.87
N GLU A 202 -2.38 -12.56 -9.74
CA GLU A 202 -2.78 -13.70 -10.57
C GLU A 202 -4.30 -13.82 -10.75
N GLY A 203 -4.71 -14.36 -11.90
CA GLY A 203 -6.07 -14.77 -12.17
C GLY A 203 -7.05 -13.61 -12.21
N ILE A 204 -6.63 -12.46 -12.71
CA ILE A 204 -7.52 -11.31 -12.95
C ILE A 204 -8.21 -11.48 -14.29
N GLU A 205 -9.53 -11.38 -14.30
CA GLU A 205 -10.37 -11.46 -15.49
C GLU A 205 -11.06 -10.12 -15.72
N GLY A 206 -11.12 -9.67 -16.98
CA GLY A 206 -11.74 -8.43 -17.40
C GLY A 206 -10.80 -7.51 -18.14
N GLN A 207 -11.31 -6.37 -18.58
CA GLN A 207 -10.53 -5.33 -19.23
C GLN A 207 -10.00 -4.33 -18.20
N GLY A 208 -8.75 -3.89 -18.38
CA GLY A 208 -8.18 -2.94 -17.44
C GLY A 208 -6.74 -2.53 -17.74
N GLN A 209 -6.09 -2.02 -16.70
CA GLN A 209 -4.69 -1.61 -16.78
C GLN A 209 -4.00 -1.79 -15.43
N TYR A 210 -2.82 -2.40 -15.45
CA TYR A 210 -1.92 -2.47 -14.31
C TYR A 210 -1.18 -1.15 -14.20
N VAL A 211 -1.20 -0.54 -13.02
CA VAL A 211 -0.69 0.82 -12.82
C VAL A 211 0.38 0.93 -11.76
N GLY A 212 0.68 -0.14 -11.03
CA GLY A 212 1.77 -0.02 -10.06
C GLY A 212 2.09 -1.27 -9.27
N THR A 213 3.34 -1.28 -8.82
CA THR A 213 3.91 -2.28 -7.91
C THR A 213 4.60 -1.57 -6.76
N TYR A 214 4.33 -1.98 -5.53
CA TYR A 214 5.21 -1.76 -4.38
C TYR A 214 5.75 -3.10 -3.92
N ILE A 215 7.03 -3.17 -3.53
CA ILE A 215 7.64 -4.35 -2.94
C ILE A 215 8.41 -3.97 -1.68
N ALA A 216 8.16 -4.71 -0.60
CA ALA A 216 9.02 -4.79 0.57
C ALA A 216 9.84 -6.08 0.46
N TRP A 217 11.15 -5.95 0.25
CA TRP A 217 12.06 -7.07 0.00
C TRP A 217 13.08 -7.21 1.12
N GLY A 218 13.07 -8.32 1.82
CA GLY A 218 14.02 -8.70 2.85
C GLY A 218 14.96 -9.79 2.34
N VAL A 219 16.26 -9.48 2.25
CA VAL A 219 17.29 -10.36 1.67
C VAL A 219 17.81 -11.32 2.72
N ASN A 220 17.65 -12.63 2.50
CA ASN A 220 18.08 -13.69 3.42
C ASN A 220 19.50 -14.21 3.15
N SER A 221 20.16 -13.76 2.09
CA SER A 221 21.50 -14.21 1.69
C SER A 221 22.47 -13.05 1.56
N ASN A 222 23.77 -13.38 1.45
CA ASN A 222 24.80 -12.40 1.19
C ASN A 222 24.95 -12.13 -0.31
N GLY A 223 25.43 -10.94 -0.68
CA GLY A 223 25.70 -10.54 -2.04
C GLY A 223 24.51 -9.87 -2.72
N TRP A 224 24.62 -9.69 -4.02
CA TRP A 224 23.58 -9.09 -4.84
C TRP A 224 22.38 -10.03 -4.97
N TRP A 225 21.18 -9.48 -4.94
CA TRP A 225 19.91 -10.20 -4.79
C TRP A 225 18.90 -9.91 -5.90
N GLY A 226 19.17 -8.95 -6.76
CA GLY A 226 18.16 -8.37 -7.67
C GLY A 226 18.36 -8.70 -9.15
N GLU A 227 19.00 -9.85 -9.51
CA GLU A 227 19.13 -10.31 -10.90
C GLU A 227 17.80 -10.81 -11.49
N GLY A 228 16.79 -11.02 -10.64
CA GLY A 228 15.52 -11.61 -11.05
C GLY A 228 14.66 -10.68 -11.87
N GLU A 229 14.03 -11.23 -12.91
CA GLU A 229 13.15 -10.50 -13.81
C GLU A 229 11.73 -10.45 -13.28
N ILE A 230 11.05 -9.30 -13.45
CA ILE A 230 9.59 -9.23 -13.34
C ILE A 230 8.96 -9.63 -14.70
N LYS A 231 7.83 -10.34 -14.63
CA LYS A 231 7.13 -10.87 -15.81
C LYS A 231 5.64 -10.58 -15.72
N PHE A 232 5.08 -10.09 -16.82
CA PHE A 232 3.64 -9.85 -16.97
C PHE A 232 3.10 -10.79 -18.04
N TYR A 233 2.17 -11.65 -17.67
CA TYR A 233 1.40 -12.50 -18.54
C TYR A 233 0.05 -11.83 -18.76
N LEU A 234 -0.26 -11.43 -19.98
CA LEU A 234 -1.45 -10.65 -20.30
C LEU A 234 -2.36 -11.43 -21.26
N ASP A 235 -3.66 -11.28 -21.06
CA ASP A 235 -4.67 -11.86 -21.93
C ASP A 235 -4.51 -13.39 -22.09
N ASP A 236 -4.22 -13.89 -23.29
CA ASP A 236 -4.05 -15.32 -23.59
C ASP A 236 -2.61 -15.83 -23.37
N ASP A 237 -1.67 -14.96 -23.00
CA ASP A 237 -0.29 -15.30 -22.80
C ASP A 237 -0.06 -16.01 -21.45
N THR A 238 -0.16 -17.32 -21.43
CA THR A 238 -0.04 -18.15 -20.20
C THR A 238 1.31 -18.88 -20.07
N ASP A 239 1.90 -19.29 -21.18
CA ASP A 239 3.15 -20.07 -21.20
C ASP A 239 4.39 -19.17 -21.10
N TYR A 240 4.36 -18.02 -21.77
CA TYR A 240 5.42 -17.04 -21.78
C TYR A 240 4.86 -15.64 -21.51
N PRO A 241 5.65 -14.76 -20.85
CA PRO A 241 5.16 -13.43 -20.52
C PRO A 241 5.10 -12.54 -21.77
N THR A 242 4.08 -11.67 -21.83
CA THR A 242 3.99 -10.57 -22.79
C THR A 242 5.10 -9.55 -22.56
N ILE A 243 5.42 -9.27 -21.28
CA ILE A 243 6.49 -8.37 -20.87
C ILE A 243 7.43 -9.13 -19.94
N CYS A 244 8.73 -9.11 -20.27
CA CYS A 244 9.80 -9.67 -19.47
C CYS A 244 10.83 -8.58 -19.17
N GLY A 245 11.11 -8.35 -17.89
CA GLY A 245 12.14 -7.42 -17.44
C GLY A 245 13.55 -7.97 -17.62
N THR A 246 14.55 -7.21 -17.16
CA THR A 246 15.97 -7.57 -17.23
C THR A 246 16.63 -7.72 -15.87
N GLY A 247 16.02 -7.15 -14.81
CA GLY A 247 16.47 -7.22 -13.43
C GLY A 247 15.49 -6.51 -12.51
N THR A 248 15.58 -6.79 -11.23
CA THR A 248 14.76 -6.13 -10.22
C THR A 248 15.06 -4.64 -10.15
N GLU A 249 16.35 -4.27 -10.14
CA GLU A 249 16.75 -2.86 -10.10
C GLU A 249 16.29 -2.10 -11.34
N ASP A 250 16.34 -2.74 -12.51
CA ASP A 250 15.94 -2.15 -13.78
C ASP A 250 14.45 -1.81 -13.78
N TYR A 251 13.63 -2.73 -13.25
CA TYR A 251 12.20 -2.49 -13.13
C TYR A 251 11.88 -1.30 -12.22
N PHE A 252 12.59 -1.15 -11.11
CA PHE A 252 12.40 -0.02 -10.18
C PHE A 252 13.21 1.23 -10.56
N GLY A 253 13.75 1.27 -11.79
CA GLY A 253 14.38 2.43 -12.40
C GLY A 253 15.79 2.72 -11.96
N GLY A 254 16.46 1.73 -11.37
CA GLY A 254 17.90 1.75 -11.15
C GLY A 254 18.66 1.11 -12.28
N ALA A 255 19.91 0.81 -12.03
CA ALA A 255 20.81 0.05 -12.90
C ALA A 255 22.01 -0.43 -12.08
N TRP A 256 22.74 -1.41 -12.59
CA TRP A 256 24.01 -1.83 -12.00
C TRP A 256 23.91 -2.10 -10.48
N ASN A 257 22.97 -2.96 -10.09
CA ASN A 257 22.79 -3.41 -8.71
C ASN A 257 22.40 -2.29 -7.72
N PHE A 258 21.87 -1.15 -8.18
CA PHE A 258 21.69 0.07 -7.39
C PHE A 258 22.99 0.57 -6.71
N ASP A 259 24.15 0.08 -7.12
CA ASP A 259 25.41 0.37 -6.45
C ASP A 259 26.04 1.67 -6.99
N ILE A 260 26.06 2.71 -6.18
CA ILE A 260 26.80 3.92 -6.48
C ILE A 260 28.23 3.74 -5.98
N PRO A 261 29.27 3.79 -6.86
CA PRO A 261 30.65 3.57 -6.45
C PRO A 261 31.06 4.42 -5.23
N GLY A 262 31.51 3.75 -4.17
CA GLY A 262 31.91 4.38 -2.92
C GLY A 262 30.77 4.77 -1.96
N GLN A 263 29.51 4.58 -2.34
CA GLN A 263 28.35 4.87 -1.50
C GLN A 263 27.47 3.64 -1.25
N GLY A 264 27.46 2.67 -2.20
CA GLY A 264 26.54 1.53 -2.15
C GLY A 264 25.09 1.93 -2.42
N TYR A 265 24.14 1.21 -1.81
CA TYR A 265 22.72 1.53 -1.93
C TYR A 265 22.38 2.90 -1.34
N THR A 266 21.68 3.74 -2.12
CA THR A 266 21.17 5.03 -1.67
C THR A 266 19.66 5.08 -1.85
N GLN A 267 18.99 5.79 -0.96
CA GLN A 267 17.55 6.04 -1.07
C GLN A 267 17.27 7.04 -2.18
N PHE A 268 16.24 6.78 -2.97
CA PHE A 268 15.71 7.73 -3.95
C PHE A 268 14.21 7.59 -4.07
N SER A 269 13.55 8.69 -4.40
CA SER A 269 12.11 8.75 -4.64
C SER A 269 11.86 9.78 -5.74
N THR A 270 11.21 9.33 -6.81
CA THR A 270 10.87 10.16 -7.98
C THR A 270 9.37 10.08 -8.25
N PRO A 271 8.80 10.89 -9.14
CA PRO A 271 7.36 10.85 -9.39
C PRO A 271 6.77 9.49 -9.75
N TYR A 272 7.54 8.58 -10.36
CA TYR A 272 7.03 7.33 -10.94
C TYR A 272 7.66 6.06 -10.38
N LEU A 273 8.84 6.15 -9.80
CA LEU A 273 9.59 5.00 -9.31
C LEU A 273 10.58 5.40 -8.21
N GLY A 274 11.03 4.44 -7.42
CA GLY A 274 11.99 4.73 -6.36
C GLY A 274 12.29 3.53 -5.46
N MET A 275 13.37 3.70 -4.70
CA MET A 275 13.76 2.86 -3.57
C MET A 275 13.90 3.76 -2.33
N PRO A 276 12.77 4.22 -1.77
CA PRO A 276 12.79 5.14 -0.63
C PRO A 276 13.29 4.50 0.65
N GLN A 277 13.32 3.18 0.76
CA GLN A 277 13.66 2.49 1.98
C GLN A 277 14.85 1.55 1.78
N VAL A 278 15.92 1.80 2.51
CA VAL A 278 17.11 0.95 2.60
C VAL A 278 17.42 0.77 4.08
N ILE A 279 17.14 -0.40 4.63
CA ILE A 279 17.38 -0.77 6.02
C ILE A 279 18.60 -1.68 6.05
N ARG A 280 19.66 -1.23 6.71
CA ARG A 280 20.90 -1.97 6.86
C ARG A 280 20.87 -2.87 8.10
N PRO A 281 21.58 -4.01 8.09
CA PRO A 281 21.70 -4.88 9.24
C PRO A 281 22.45 -4.18 10.38
N ASP A 282 22.15 -4.55 11.64
CA ASP A 282 22.88 -4.09 12.82
C ASP A 282 24.18 -4.89 13.08
N GLY A 283 24.39 -5.95 12.30
CA GLY A 283 25.62 -6.73 12.29
C GLY A 283 25.67 -7.93 13.24
N LEU A 284 24.73 -8.09 14.18
CA LEU A 284 24.77 -9.22 15.12
C LEU A 284 23.52 -10.12 15.01
N TYR A 285 22.37 -9.60 15.32
CA TYR A 285 21.11 -10.38 15.30
C TYR A 285 20.19 -10.00 14.15
N VAL A 286 20.28 -8.77 13.69
CA VAL A 286 19.58 -8.27 12.50
C VAL A 286 20.57 -8.21 11.35
N SER A 287 20.70 -9.29 10.60
CA SER A 287 21.65 -9.39 9.48
C SER A 287 20.99 -9.17 8.11
N GLN A 288 19.67 -9.19 8.05
CA GLN A 288 18.91 -9.07 6.80
C GLN A 288 18.84 -7.62 6.34
N GLN A 289 19.33 -7.34 5.14
CA GLN A 289 19.05 -6.08 4.45
C GLN A 289 17.59 -6.06 3.98
N ARG A 290 16.93 -4.90 4.08
CA ARG A 290 15.54 -4.72 3.66
C ARG A 290 15.40 -3.49 2.80
N PHE A 291 14.57 -3.64 1.77
CA PHE A 291 14.32 -2.62 0.77
C PHE A 291 12.82 -2.39 0.62
N GLY A 292 12.41 -1.14 0.43
CA GLY A 292 11.09 -0.77 -0.03
C GLY A 292 11.23 -0.09 -1.38
N MET A 293 10.55 -0.61 -2.40
CA MET A 293 10.67 -0.13 -3.77
C MET A 293 9.28 0.05 -4.38
N TYR A 294 9.09 1.06 -5.21
CA TYR A 294 7.85 1.25 -5.95
C TYR A 294 8.09 1.63 -7.41
N ARG A 295 7.15 1.22 -8.27
CA ARG A 295 7.02 1.71 -9.64
C ARG A 295 5.54 1.96 -9.96
N TRP A 296 5.26 3.15 -10.49
CA TRP A 296 3.95 3.55 -10.97
C TRP A 296 3.97 3.68 -12.48
N HIS A 297 3.13 2.88 -13.15
CA HIS A 297 2.94 2.90 -14.60
C HIS A 297 1.90 3.96 -14.98
N LEU A 298 2.19 5.25 -14.69
CA LEU A 298 1.27 6.36 -14.98
C LEU A 298 1.41 6.90 -16.39
N LEU A 299 2.63 6.84 -16.92
CA LEU A 299 2.93 7.26 -18.30
C LEU A 299 3.04 6.06 -19.25
N ASP A 300 3.18 4.87 -18.71
CA ASP A 300 3.34 3.59 -19.41
C ASP A 300 2.39 2.51 -18.85
N PRO A 301 1.07 2.77 -18.70
CA PRO A 301 0.15 1.79 -18.13
C PRO A 301 0.15 0.50 -18.95
N ILE A 302 0.11 -0.63 -18.25
CA ILE A 302 0.13 -1.95 -18.88
C ILE A 302 -1.32 -2.39 -19.09
N HIS A 303 -1.80 -2.24 -20.30
CA HIS A 303 -3.19 -2.55 -20.69
C HIS A 303 -3.38 -4.04 -20.95
N PHE A 304 -4.55 -4.55 -20.56
CA PHE A 304 -5.03 -5.88 -20.89
C PHE A 304 -6.50 -5.83 -21.31
N ALA A 305 -6.87 -6.71 -22.24
CA ALA A 305 -8.20 -6.73 -22.85
C ALA A 305 -9.12 -7.77 -22.20
N THR A 306 -8.57 -8.89 -21.73
CA THR A 306 -9.33 -10.00 -21.15
C THR A 306 -8.88 -10.40 -19.76
N GLY A 307 -7.64 -10.04 -19.37
CA GLY A 307 -7.16 -10.30 -18.02
C GLY A 307 -5.65 -10.29 -17.84
N ILE A 308 -5.27 -10.57 -16.59
CA ILE A 308 -3.89 -10.84 -16.20
C ILE A 308 -3.84 -12.25 -15.61
N PRO A 309 -3.38 -13.26 -16.38
CA PRO A 309 -3.10 -14.59 -15.85
C PRO A 309 -2.16 -14.55 -14.66
N LYS A 310 -1.04 -13.78 -14.79
CA LYS A 310 -0.06 -13.69 -13.73
C LYS A 310 0.87 -12.47 -13.90
N VAL A 311 1.28 -11.90 -12.77
CA VAL A 311 2.48 -11.05 -12.64
C VAL A 311 3.36 -11.68 -11.58
N ASP A 312 4.61 -11.98 -11.90
CA ASP A 312 5.57 -12.53 -10.95
C ASP A 312 6.94 -11.88 -11.06
N ILE A 313 7.78 -12.07 -10.03
CA ILE A 313 9.16 -11.62 -10.00
C ILE A 313 10.06 -12.73 -9.46
N GLN A 314 11.17 -12.99 -10.16
CA GLN A 314 12.18 -13.95 -9.74
C GLN A 314 13.05 -13.37 -8.62
N ALA A 315 13.54 -14.20 -7.71
CA ALA A 315 14.53 -13.84 -6.71
C ALA A 315 15.85 -14.55 -7.05
N LEU A 316 16.78 -13.82 -7.63
CA LEU A 316 18.06 -14.34 -8.10
C LEU A 316 19.23 -13.47 -7.64
N GLY A 317 20.31 -14.13 -7.27
CA GLY A 317 21.63 -13.54 -7.02
C GLY A 317 22.72 -14.25 -7.78
N TRP A 318 23.96 -14.16 -7.31
CA TRP A 318 25.12 -14.78 -7.94
C TRP A 318 25.76 -15.86 -7.08
N ARG A 319 26.27 -16.89 -7.72
CA ARG A 319 27.15 -17.91 -7.14
C ARG A 319 28.39 -18.15 -8.02
N SER A 320 29.26 -19.04 -7.57
CA SER A 320 30.53 -19.35 -8.25
C SER A 320 30.34 -19.69 -9.73
N GLY A 321 31.30 -19.29 -10.56
CA GLY A 321 31.30 -19.55 -12.00
C GLY A 321 30.28 -18.74 -12.79
N TRP A 322 29.93 -17.52 -12.32
CA TRP A 322 28.98 -16.62 -12.97
C TRP A 322 27.61 -17.27 -13.24
N ARG A 323 27.13 -18.05 -12.27
CA ARG A 323 25.82 -18.69 -12.34
C ARG A 323 24.84 -17.98 -11.43
N TYR A 324 23.60 -17.90 -11.84
CA TYR A 324 22.52 -17.40 -10.98
C TYR A 324 22.32 -18.31 -9.76
N LEU A 325 22.02 -17.69 -8.65
CA LEU A 325 21.64 -18.30 -7.39
C LEU A 325 20.16 -18.05 -7.12
N PRO A 326 19.30 -19.07 -7.14
CA PRO A 326 17.93 -18.91 -6.64
C PRO A 326 17.94 -18.51 -5.17
N LEU A 327 17.17 -17.47 -4.81
CA LEU A 327 17.10 -16.95 -3.47
C LEU A 327 15.77 -17.32 -2.80
N ARG A 328 15.78 -17.38 -1.48
CA ARG A 328 14.63 -17.69 -0.64
C ARG A 328 14.38 -16.52 0.31
N ASP A 329 14.07 -15.39 -0.26
CA ASP A 329 13.93 -14.11 0.45
C ASP A 329 12.54 -13.95 1.07
N ASP A 330 12.37 -12.93 1.91
CA ASP A 330 11.10 -12.44 2.42
C ASP A 330 10.59 -11.33 1.50
N ILE A 331 9.57 -11.61 0.70
CA ILE A 331 9.06 -10.68 -0.31
C ILE A 331 7.58 -10.45 -0.07
N ALA A 332 7.21 -9.19 0.24
CA ALA A 332 5.82 -8.74 0.26
C ALA A 332 5.59 -7.73 -0.86
N SER A 333 4.48 -7.85 -1.57
CA SER A 333 4.16 -6.98 -2.70
C SER A 333 2.73 -6.47 -2.66
N THR A 334 2.53 -5.27 -3.19
CA THR A 334 1.22 -4.68 -3.48
C THR A 334 1.12 -4.41 -4.98
N ALA A 335 0.16 -5.07 -5.64
CA ALA A 335 -0.22 -4.81 -7.01
C ALA A 335 -1.34 -3.78 -7.05
N LEU A 336 -1.23 -2.76 -7.91
CA LEU A 336 -2.27 -1.75 -8.12
C LEU A 336 -2.72 -1.77 -9.58
N PHE A 337 -4.03 -1.80 -9.80
CA PHE A 337 -4.59 -1.88 -11.13
C PHE A 337 -6.00 -1.28 -11.18
N TYR A 338 -6.47 -0.97 -12.38
CA TYR A 338 -7.84 -0.61 -12.66
C TYR A 338 -8.51 -1.72 -13.45
N LEU A 339 -9.79 -2.01 -13.13
CA LEU A 339 -10.57 -3.07 -13.75
C LEU A 339 -11.97 -2.57 -14.09
N ASP A 340 -12.58 -3.10 -15.16
CA ASP A 340 -13.92 -2.77 -15.65
C ASP A 340 -15.07 -3.14 -14.69
N ARG A 341 -14.78 -3.85 -13.60
CA ARG A 341 -15.73 -4.37 -12.62
C ARG A 341 -15.29 -4.10 -11.17
N PRO A 342 -16.25 -4.04 -10.21
CA PRO A 342 -15.96 -3.68 -8.81
C PRO A 342 -15.26 -4.77 -8.03
N THR A 343 -15.19 -6.01 -8.53
CA THR A 343 -14.57 -7.15 -7.84
C THR A 343 -13.60 -7.88 -8.74
N ALA A 344 -12.60 -8.51 -8.13
CA ALA A 344 -11.62 -9.35 -8.79
C ALA A 344 -11.32 -10.59 -7.93
N ARG A 345 -10.75 -11.64 -8.52
CA ARG A 345 -10.18 -12.75 -7.74
C ARG A 345 -9.15 -12.19 -6.77
N ARG A 346 -9.23 -12.61 -5.50
CA ARG A 346 -8.35 -12.14 -4.43
C ARG A 346 -7.44 -13.25 -3.90
N PRO A 347 -6.28 -12.90 -3.36
CA PRO A 347 -5.50 -13.80 -2.53
C PRO A 347 -6.26 -14.11 -1.23
N LYS A 348 -5.76 -15.08 -0.47
CA LYS A 348 -6.21 -15.30 0.90
C LYS A 348 -5.96 -14.04 1.73
N THR A 349 -6.92 -13.65 2.55
CA THR A 349 -6.74 -12.57 3.54
C THR A 349 -5.53 -12.87 4.42
N PRO A 350 -4.61 -11.92 4.62
CA PRO A 350 -3.41 -12.16 5.42
C PRO A 350 -3.75 -12.45 6.88
N THR A 351 -3.02 -13.39 7.47
CA THR A 351 -3.08 -13.70 8.90
C THR A 351 -2.13 -12.79 9.69
N ALA A 352 -2.21 -12.82 11.02
CA ALA A 352 -1.26 -12.10 11.87
C ALA A 352 0.20 -12.51 11.59
N ASP A 353 0.45 -13.80 11.33
CA ASP A 353 1.79 -14.29 10.99
C ASP A 353 2.27 -13.76 9.63
N ASP A 354 1.37 -13.64 8.64
CA ASP A 354 1.70 -13.04 7.35
C ASP A 354 2.05 -11.55 7.47
N LEU A 355 1.49 -10.88 8.48
CA LEU A 355 1.70 -9.45 8.73
C LEU A 355 2.91 -9.16 9.63
N GLU A 356 3.47 -10.15 10.30
CA GLU A 356 4.55 -9.94 11.25
C GLU A 356 5.82 -9.41 10.57
N VAL A 357 6.43 -8.39 11.18
CA VAL A 357 7.70 -7.79 10.76
C VAL A 357 8.65 -7.71 11.94
N HIS A 358 9.75 -8.44 11.85
CA HIS A 358 10.82 -8.36 12.83
C HIS A 358 11.84 -7.30 12.42
N LEU A 359 11.83 -6.15 13.08
CA LEU A 359 12.70 -4.99 12.78
C LEU A 359 13.74 -4.70 13.84
N GLY A 360 14.27 -5.61 14.50
CA GLY A 360 15.30 -5.24 15.38
C GLY A 360 15.34 -6.01 16.67
N ALA A 361 16.28 -5.64 17.48
CA ALA A 361 16.58 -6.22 18.75
C ALA A 361 15.36 -6.28 19.68
N ALA A 362 14.43 -7.18 19.41
CA ALA A 362 13.81 -7.82 20.54
C ALA A 362 14.98 -8.35 21.37
N PRO A 363 15.09 -8.02 22.67
CA PRO A 363 16.14 -8.58 23.49
C PRO A 363 16.11 -10.09 23.26
N VAL A 364 17.22 -10.66 22.80
CA VAL A 364 17.36 -12.11 22.68
C VAL A 364 16.95 -12.63 24.04
N PRO A 365 15.92 -13.48 24.14
CA PRO A 365 15.59 -14.05 25.42
C PRO A 365 16.88 -14.64 25.96
N ASP A 366 17.31 -14.22 27.17
CA ASP A 366 18.40 -14.88 27.84
C ASP A 366 18.00 -16.36 27.95
N ILE A 367 18.58 -17.19 27.06
CA ILE A 367 18.27 -18.61 27.02
C ILE A 367 18.64 -19.33 28.32
N GLY A 368 19.26 -18.62 29.27
CA GLY A 368 19.48 -19.01 30.64
C GLY A 368 18.49 -18.41 31.64
N ALA A 369 17.66 -17.45 31.25
CA ALA A 369 16.67 -16.87 32.14
C ALA A 369 15.40 -17.74 32.20
N THR A 370 15.02 -18.13 33.38
CA THR A 370 13.71 -18.76 33.64
C THR A 370 12.63 -17.76 33.20
N PRO A 371 11.66 -18.16 32.34
CA PRO A 371 10.59 -17.25 31.95
C PRO A 371 9.90 -16.67 33.18
N PRO A 372 9.48 -15.40 33.15
CA PRO A 372 8.79 -14.79 34.27
C PRO A 372 7.57 -15.67 34.63
N ARG A 373 7.45 -16.04 35.91
CA ARG A 373 6.26 -16.76 36.39
C ARG A 373 5.06 -15.88 36.17
N GLU A 374 4.07 -16.41 35.47
CA GLU A 374 2.76 -15.76 35.40
C GLU A 374 2.29 -15.42 36.83
N PRO A 375 1.77 -14.22 37.06
CA PRO A 375 1.18 -13.90 38.34
C PRO A 375 0.04 -14.88 38.58
N GLN A 376 0.17 -15.71 39.63
CA GLN A 376 -0.94 -16.51 40.13
C GLN A 376 -1.95 -15.53 40.73
N GLY A 377 -3.08 -15.30 39.98
CA GLY A 377 -4.20 -14.48 40.36
C GLY A 377 -5.09 -15.14 41.42
#